data_05cb94dfad62ac9f888c5e438da4856c
#
_entry.id   05cb94dfad62ac9f888c5e438da4856c
#
_cell.length_a   1.000
_cell.length_b   1.000
_cell.length_c   1.000
_cell.angle_alpha   90.00
_cell.angle_beta   90.00
_cell.angle_gamma   90.00
#
_symmetry.space_group_name_H-M   'P 1'
#
loop_
_entity.id
_entity.type
_entity.pdbx_description
1 polymer ?
#
loop_
_entity_poly.entity_id
_entity_poly.type
_entity_poly.pdbx_seq_one_letter_code
_entity_poly.pdbx_strand_id
1 'polypeptide(L)'
;SISFQILTRLEQIEILQCVSWATRNIARGQILEVSERASSRYDPEKCLQVYREKDASLLAAAAKCGAIWGEANSNLQQQLMTFGEKWGVALILKNDLQVLDDPQLLKEKISAKLSFFPLVIWLSELSDSELASWQIKIENPNEKVISELMGELKGDPKEKTLSVMQKFLDEAQEILYQIPDLEIRKLHEASFAEFVPQNV
;
A
#
# COMPACT_ATOMS: atom_id res chain seq x y z
N SER A 1 15.18 -1.17 19.76
CA SER A 1 14.16 -0.13 20.06
C SER A 1 13.43 -0.49 21.36
N ILE A 2 12.83 0.50 22.01
CA ILE A 2 12.03 0.31 23.25
C ILE A 2 10.89 -0.71 23.02
N SER A 3 10.26 -0.67 21.84
CA SER A 3 9.19 -1.61 21.47
C SER A 3 9.64 -3.08 21.55
N PHE A 4 10.82 -3.41 21.04
CA PHE A 4 11.35 -4.77 21.15
C PHE A 4 11.65 -5.17 22.60
N GLN A 5 12.14 -4.23 23.43
CA GLN A 5 12.37 -4.49 24.85
C GLN A 5 11.06 -4.78 25.61
N ILE A 6 9.97 -4.08 25.26
CA ILE A 6 8.66 -4.34 25.84
C ILE A 6 8.16 -5.73 25.40
N LEU A 7 8.24 -6.03 24.11
CA LEU A 7 7.80 -7.32 23.57
C LEU A 7 8.54 -8.53 24.15
N THR A 8 9.85 -8.39 24.41
CA THR A 8 10.62 -9.48 25.06
C THR A 8 10.20 -9.76 26.50
N ARG A 9 9.60 -8.76 27.20
CA ARG A 9 9.09 -8.93 28.57
C ARG A 9 7.71 -9.63 28.60
N LEU A 10 6.99 -9.64 27.49
CA LEU A 10 5.67 -10.27 27.38
C LEU A 10 5.75 -11.80 27.21
N GLU A 11 6.96 -12.36 27.04
CA GLU A 11 7.23 -13.79 26.79
C GLU A 11 6.42 -14.36 25.59
N GLN A 12 5.89 -13.49 24.73
CA GLN A 12 5.09 -13.83 23.56
C GLN A 12 5.99 -13.93 22.31
N ILE A 13 6.66 -15.08 22.18
CA ILE A 13 7.64 -15.32 21.09
C ILE A 13 7.00 -15.16 19.72
N GLU A 14 5.76 -15.61 19.51
CA GLU A 14 5.06 -15.52 18.22
C GLU A 14 4.80 -14.06 17.82
N ILE A 15 4.43 -13.19 18.78
CA ILE A 15 4.26 -11.75 18.52
C ILE A 15 5.59 -11.11 18.15
N LEU A 16 6.66 -11.46 18.89
CA LEU A 16 8.01 -10.97 18.58
C LEU A 16 8.47 -11.38 17.18
N GLN A 17 8.21 -12.63 16.79
CA GLN A 17 8.48 -13.14 15.43
C GLN A 17 7.67 -12.39 14.37
N CYS A 18 6.40 -12.12 14.63
CA CYS A 18 5.52 -11.38 13.72
C CYS A 18 6.03 -9.94 13.50
N VAL A 19 6.37 -9.23 14.57
CA VAL A 19 6.93 -7.86 14.49
C VAL A 19 8.29 -7.85 13.79
N SER A 20 9.13 -8.85 14.05
CA SER A 20 10.43 -9.00 13.39
C SER A 20 10.27 -9.26 11.89
N TRP A 21 9.25 -10.06 11.51
CA TRP A 21 8.88 -10.29 10.10
C TRP A 21 8.48 -8.97 9.41
N ALA A 22 7.59 -8.18 10.02
CA ALA A 22 7.18 -6.88 9.49
C ALA A 22 8.36 -5.93 9.32
N THR A 23 9.21 -5.81 10.35
CA THR A 23 10.41 -4.96 10.31
C THR A 23 11.34 -5.32 9.15
N ARG A 24 11.55 -6.61 8.92
CA ARG A 24 12.35 -7.10 7.79
C ARG A 24 11.70 -6.78 6.44
N ASN A 25 10.39 -6.95 6.31
CA ASN A 25 9.68 -6.61 5.06
C ASN A 25 9.71 -5.11 4.79
N ILE A 26 9.48 -4.27 5.80
CA ILE A 26 9.60 -2.80 5.67
C ILE A 26 10.99 -2.43 5.12
N ALA A 27 12.05 -3.01 5.69
CA ALA A 27 13.42 -2.75 5.23
C ALA A 27 13.64 -3.20 3.77
N ARG A 28 13.11 -4.39 3.40
CA ARG A 28 13.18 -4.88 2.01
C ARG A 28 12.41 -3.99 1.05
N GLY A 29 11.18 -3.62 1.39
CA GLY A 29 10.35 -2.72 0.58
C GLY A 29 11.01 -1.35 0.41
N GLN A 30 11.66 -0.83 1.45
CA GLN A 30 12.43 0.42 1.35
C GLN A 30 13.64 0.28 0.41
N ILE A 31 14.36 -0.82 0.46
CA ILE A 31 15.48 -1.08 -0.45
C ILE A 31 14.97 -1.21 -1.89
N LEU A 32 13.87 -1.93 -2.09
CA LEU A 32 13.24 -2.08 -3.42
C LEU A 32 12.80 -0.71 -3.96
N GLU A 33 12.13 0.11 -3.16
CA GLU A 33 11.71 1.46 -3.56
C GLU A 33 12.90 2.32 -4.01
N VAL A 34 14.01 2.29 -3.27
CA VAL A 34 15.23 3.01 -3.64
C VAL A 34 15.84 2.47 -4.94
N SER A 35 15.83 1.15 -5.13
CA SER A 35 16.30 0.51 -6.35
C SER A 35 15.46 0.89 -7.56
N GLU A 36 14.13 0.90 -7.42
CA GLU A 36 13.21 1.28 -8.51
C GLU A 36 13.34 2.76 -8.89
N ARG A 37 13.67 3.65 -7.95
CA ARG A 37 13.98 5.06 -8.25
C ARG A 37 15.18 5.24 -9.19
N ALA A 38 16.14 4.32 -9.13
CA ALA A 38 17.32 4.33 -9.99
C ALA A 38 17.06 3.63 -11.35
N SER A 39 15.91 2.98 -11.50
CA SER A 39 15.53 2.30 -12.73
C SER A 39 15.12 3.30 -13.81
N SER A 40 15.48 3.02 -15.04
CA SER A 40 15.00 3.77 -16.22
C SER A 40 13.62 3.30 -16.69
N ARG A 41 13.08 2.23 -16.10
CA ARG A 41 11.78 1.64 -16.44
C ARG A 41 10.89 1.61 -15.23
N TYR A 42 9.60 1.84 -15.46
CA TYR A 42 8.56 1.79 -14.44
C TYR A 42 7.80 0.48 -14.56
N ASP A 43 7.61 -0.20 -13.42
CA ASP A 43 6.93 -1.50 -13.35
C ASP A 43 5.83 -1.44 -12.27
N PRO A 44 4.55 -1.46 -12.67
CA PRO A 44 3.43 -1.43 -11.72
C PRO A 44 3.47 -2.58 -10.70
N GLU A 45 3.91 -3.79 -11.09
CA GLU A 45 3.98 -4.92 -10.15
C GLU A 45 5.04 -4.71 -9.08
N LYS A 46 6.17 -4.11 -9.42
CA LYS A 46 7.19 -3.75 -8.44
C LYS A 46 6.73 -2.63 -7.52
N CYS A 47 5.96 -1.66 -8.02
CA CYS A 47 5.33 -0.65 -7.18
C CYS A 47 4.38 -1.29 -6.16
N LEU A 48 3.53 -2.23 -6.58
CA LEU A 48 2.67 -3.00 -5.68
C LEU A 48 3.48 -3.86 -4.71
N GLN A 49 4.61 -4.41 -5.13
CA GLN A 49 5.50 -5.14 -4.23
C GLN A 49 6.08 -4.22 -3.14
N VAL A 50 6.49 -2.99 -3.49
CA VAL A 50 6.89 -1.97 -2.50
C VAL A 50 5.78 -1.73 -1.49
N TYR A 51 4.54 -1.54 -1.94
CA TYR A 51 3.39 -1.33 -1.05
C TYR A 51 3.11 -2.52 -0.13
N ARG A 52 3.18 -3.75 -0.65
CA ARG A 52 3.02 -4.96 0.18
C ARG A 52 4.10 -5.06 1.25
N GLU A 53 5.37 -4.89 0.86
CA GLU A 53 6.50 -5.10 1.76
C GLU A 53 6.69 -3.92 2.72
N LYS A 54 6.67 -2.68 2.24
CA LYS A 54 7.00 -1.49 3.03
C LYS A 54 5.86 -1.09 3.96
N ASP A 55 4.64 -1.05 3.45
CA ASP A 55 3.52 -0.41 4.14
C ASP A 55 2.49 -1.44 4.63
N ALA A 56 1.97 -2.31 3.75
CA ALA A 56 0.91 -3.25 4.09
C ALA A 56 1.37 -4.37 5.05
N SER A 57 2.67 -4.70 5.06
CA SER A 57 3.22 -5.68 6.01
C SER A 57 3.01 -5.29 7.47
N LEU A 58 2.94 -4.00 7.77
CA LEU A 58 2.66 -3.50 9.12
C LEU A 58 1.21 -3.82 9.54
N LEU A 59 0.24 -3.58 8.64
CA LEU A 59 -1.16 -3.91 8.87
C LEU A 59 -1.38 -5.42 8.97
N ALA A 60 -0.71 -6.19 8.13
CA ALA A 60 -0.70 -7.65 8.19
C ALA A 60 -0.19 -8.16 9.55
N ALA A 61 0.93 -7.61 10.01
CA ALA A 61 1.49 -7.98 11.31
C ALA A 61 0.59 -7.54 12.48
N ALA A 62 -0.01 -6.35 12.42
CA ALA A 62 -0.92 -5.86 13.44
C ALA A 62 -2.14 -6.78 13.59
N ALA A 63 -2.77 -7.17 12.47
CA ALA A 63 -3.90 -8.09 12.47
C ALA A 63 -3.52 -9.48 13.03
N LYS A 64 -2.36 -10.02 12.62
CA LYS A 64 -1.86 -11.29 13.15
C LYS A 64 -1.52 -11.21 14.63
N CYS A 65 -0.87 -10.15 15.09
CA CYS A 65 -0.56 -9.95 16.51
C CYS A 65 -1.82 -9.89 17.37
N GLY A 66 -2.88 -9.22 16.89
CA GLY A 66 -4.19 -9.21 17.55
C GLY A 66 -4.79 -10.61 17.66
N ALA A 67 -4.71 -11.40 16.58
CA ALA A 67 -5.17 -12.79 16.58
C ALA A 67 -4.38 -13.69 17.54
N ILE A 68 -3.04 -13.55 17.59
CA ILE A 68 -2.20 -14.29 18.54
C ILE A 68 -2.57 -13.91 19.98
N TRP A 69 -2.73 -12.63 20.26
CA TRP A 69 -3.10 -12.13 21.58
C TRP A 69 -4.48 -12.63 22.03
N GLY A 70 -5.42 -12.75 21.09
CA GLY A 70 -6.76 -13.33 21.31
C GLY A 70 -6.79 -14.87 21.29
N GLU A 71 -5.63 -15.55 21.35
CA GLU A 71 -5.50 -17.01 21.37
C GLU A 71 -6.20 -17.71 20.18
N ALA A 72 -6.28 -17.01 19.04
CA ALA A 72 -6.86 -17.57 17.82
C ALA A 72 -6.01 -18.73 17.30
N ASN A 73 -6.66 -19.70 16.67
CA ASN A 73 -5.94 -20.79 16.01
C ASN A 73 -5.10 -20.29 14.82
N SER A 74 -4.13 -21.09 14.41
CA SER A 74 -3.17 -20.72 13.35
C SER A 74 -3.83 -20.37 12.01
N ASN A 75 -4.96 -20.98 11.69
CA ASN A 75 -5.70 -20.68 10.48
C ASN A 75 -6.28 -19.25 10.51
N LEU A 76 -6.95 -18.89 11.59
CA LEU A 76 -7.51 -17.54 11.76
C LEU A 76 -6.40 -16.48 11.84
N GLN A 77 -5.27 -16.76 12.51
CA GLN A 77 -4.10 -15.90 12.52
C GLN A 77 -3.61 -15.61 11.10
N GLN A 78 -3.54 -16.64 10.24
CA GLN A 78 -3.09 -16.48 8.86
C GLN A 78 -4.12 -15.77 7.99
N GLN A 79 -5.41 -16.05 8.16
CA GLN A 79 -6.49 -15.33 7.46
C GLN A 79 -6.46 -13.84 7.78
N LEU A 80 -6.36 -13.46 9.06
CA LEU A 80 -6.29 -12.05 9.47
C LEU A 80 -4.99 -11.37 9.00
N MET A 81 -3.87 -12.08 8.98
CA MET A 81 -2.63 -11.56 8.39
C MET A 81 -2.81 -11.24 6.90
N THR A 82 -3.41 -12.16 6.13
CA THR A 82 -3.63 -11.97 4.69
C THR A 82 -4.65 -10.85 4.44
N PHE A 83 -5.72 -10.79 5.24
CA PHE A 83 -6.66 -9.68 5.22
C PHE A 83 -5.96 -8.33 5.41
N GLY A 84 -5.13 -8.22 6.46
CA GLY A 84 -4.40 -6.99 6.75
C GLY A 84 -3.45 -6.56 5.63
N GLU A 85 -2.83 -7.52 4.93
CA GLU A 85 -2.00 -7.22 3.75
C GLU A 85 -2.85 -6.66 2.60
N LYS A 86 -3.94 -7.35 2.23
CA LYS A 86 -4.82 -6.94 1.12
C LYS A 86 -5.43 -5.58 1.36
N TRP A 87 -6.03 -5.41 2.55
CA TRP A 87 -6.60 -4.14 2.96
C TRP A 87 -5.56 -3.02 3.02
N GLY A 88 -4.34 -3.32 3.50
CA GLY A 88 -3.24 -2.37 3.55
C GLY A 88 -2.85 -1.83 2.18
N VAL A 89 -2.73 -2.70 1.17
CA VAL A 89 -2.45 -2.25 -0.20
C VAL A 89 -3.58 -1.37 -0.74
N ALA A 90 -4.85 -1.76 -0.52
CA ALA A 90 -5.99 -0.95 -0.94
C ALA A 90 -6.00 0.44 -0.30
N LEU A 91 -5.65 0.56 0.99
CA LEU A 91 -5.52 1.84 1.68
C LEU A 91 -4.46 2.75 1.05
N ILE A 92 -3.32 2.20 0.68
CA ILE A 92 -2.25 2.98 0.06
C ILE A 92 -2.68 3.47 -1.32
N LEU A 93 -3.32 2.61 -2.12
CA LEU A 93 -3.87 2.99 -3.41
C LEU A 93 -4.95 4.06 -3.28
N LYS A 94 -5.81 4.00 -2.24
CA LYS A 94 -6.77 5.06 -1.92
C LYS A 94 -6.07 6.38 -1.60
N ASN A 95 -5.02 6.35 -0.80
CA ASN A 95 -4.24 7.56 -0.49
C ASN A 95 -3.59 8.13 -1.76
N ASP A 96 -3.11 7.28 -2.65
CA ASP A 96 -2.58 7.72 -3.94
C ASP A 96 -3.65 8.42 -4.79
N LEU A 97 -4.88 7.89 -4.83
CA LEU A 97 -5.98 8.52 -5.53
C LEU A 97 -6.33 9.89 -4.95
N GLN A 98 -6.29 10.06 -3.63
CA GLN A 98 -6.53 11.35 -2.98
C GLN A 98 -5.47 12.40 -3.34
N VAL A 99 -4.21 11.98 -3.56
CA VAL A 99 -3.13 12.88 -4.02
C VAL A 99 -3.46 13.53 -5.36
N LEU A 100 -4.24 12.87 -6.23
CA LEU A 100 -4.66 13.42 -7.53
C LEU A 100 -5.59 14.63 -7.41
N ASP A 101 -6.17 14.87 -6.26
CA ASP A 101 -7.09 16.00 -6.04
C ASP A 101 -6.39 17.23 -5.44
N ASP A 102 -5.11 17.09 -5.02
CA ASP A 102 -4.32 18.15 -4.40
C ASP A 102 -2.98 18.35 -5.14
N PRO A 103 -2.80 19.46 -5.91
CA PRO A 103 -1.56 19.75 -6.62
C PRO A 103 -0.33 19.86 -5.73
N GLN A 104 -0.51 20.33 -4.49
CA GLN A 104 0.60 20.50 -3.56
C GLN A 104 1.08 19.13 -3.04
N LEU A 105 0.15 18.24 -2.67
CA LEU A 105 0.49 16.88 -2.27
C LEU A 105 1.15 16.10 -3.41
N LEU A 106 0.64 16.26 -4.65
CA LEU A 106 1.27 15.64 -5.82
C LEU A 106 2.70 16.13 -6.00
N LYS A 107 2.94 17.45 -5.91
CA LYS A 107 4.27 18.04 -6.01
C LYS A 107 5.22 17.50 -4.95
N GLU A 108 4.76 17.40 -3.69
CA GLU A 108 5.55 16.87 -2.58
C GLU A 108 5.92 15.40 -2.83
N LYS A 109 4.95 14.58 -3.25
CA LYS A 109 5.15 13.14 -3.53
C LYS A 109 6.16 12.92 -4.66
N ILE A 110 6.05 13.68 -5.76
CA ILE A 110 6.98 13.63 -6.89
C ILE A 110 8.38 14.09 -6.47
N SER A 111 8.48 15.23 -5.76
CA SER A 111 9.77 15.77 -5.32
C SER A 111 10.49 14.86 -4.33
N ALA A 112 9.75 14.15 -3.48
CA ALA A 112 10.29 13.15 -2.56
C ALA A 112 10.66 11.83 -3.26
N LYS A 113 10.33 11.68 -4.55
CA LYS A 113 10.55 10.47 -5.35
C LYS A 113 9.93 9.22 -4.67
N LEU A 114 8.77 9.37 -4.05
CA LEU A 114 8.05 8.27 -3.43
C LEU A 114 7.34 7.43 -4.49
N SER A 115 7.16 6.14 -4.22
CA SER A 115 6.34 5.28 -5.05
C SER A 115 4.92 5.86 -5.13
N PHE A 116 4.40 5.98 -6.35
CA PHE A 116 3.10 6.58 -6.63
C PHE A 116 2.44 5.83 -7.80
N PHE A 117 1.50 4.97 -7.48
CA PHE A 117 1.00 3.97 -8.42
C PHE A 117 0.38 4.56 -9.69
N PRO A 118 -0.46 5.63 -9.65
CA PRO A 118 -0.97 6.26 -10.87
C PRO A 118 0.13 6.77 -11.81
N LEU A 119 1.21 7.35 -11.24
CA LEU A 119 2.35 7.80 -12.03
C LEU A 119 3.11 6.63 -12.65
N VAL A 120 3.32 5.56 -11.89
CA VAL A 120 4.05 4.37 -12.36
C VAL A 120 3.31 3.70 -13.51
N ILE A 121 1.97 3.55 -13.41
CA ILE A 121 1.14 3.04 -14.52
C ILE A 121 1.34 3.91 -15.76
N TRP A 122 1.13 5.20 -15.63
CA TRP A 122 1.21 6.12 -16.74
C TRP A 122 2.58 6.10 -17.42
N LEU A 123 3.67 6.22 -16.64
CA LEU A 123 5.03 6.20 -17.17
C LEU A 123 5.41 4.86 -17.81
N SER A 124 4.82 3.75 -17.37
CA SER A 124 5.08 2.42 -17.93
C SER A 124 4.49 2.23 -19.34
N GLU A 125 3.53 3.06 -19.73
CA GLU A 125 2.81 3.00 -21.00
C GLU A 125 3.34 3.98 -22.05
N LEU A 126 4.22 4.92 -21.64
CA LEU A 126 4.80 5.89 -22.55
C LEU A 126 5.83 5.26 -23.48
N SER A 127 5.95 5.83 -24.69
CA SER A 127 7.08 5.52 -25.57
C SER A 127 8.41 5.98 -24.96
N ASP A 128 9.53 5.39 -25.38
CA ASP A 128 10.86 5.74 -24.85
C ASP A 128 11.17 7.25 -24.96
N SER A 129 10.72 7.92 -26.03
CA SER A 129 10.92 9.36 -26.24
C SER A 129 10.08 10.23 -25.31
N GLU A 130 8.83 9.86 -25.08
CA GLU A 130 7.94 10.55 -24.13
C GLU A 130 8.42 10.35 -22.70
N LEU A 131 8.79 9.11 -22.35
CA LEU A 131 9.31 8.78 -21.03
C LEU A 131 10.55 9.59 -20.71
N ALA A 132 11.54 9.67 -21.62
CA ALA A 132 12.74 10.48 -21.42
C ALA A 132 12.41 11.98 -21.22
N SER A 133 11.45 12.50 -21.98
CA SER A 133 11.00 13.89 -21.85
C SER A 133 10.37 14.15 -20.48
N TRP A 134 9.51 13.24 -20.01
CA TRP A 134 8.83 13.37 -18.72
C TRP A 134 9.76 13.14 -17.53
N GLN A 135 10.73 12.24 -17.62
CA GLN A 135 11.74 12.06 -16.58
C GLN A 135 12.49 13.36 -16.27
N ILE A 136 12.85 14.14 -17.30
CA ILE A 136 13.48 15.44 -17.12
C ILE A 136 12.54 16.44 -16.43
N LYS A 137 11.25 16.47 -16.83
CA LYS A 137 10.25 17.39 -16.26
C LYS A 137 9.97 17.11 -14.77
N ILE A 138 9.82 15.83 -14.40
CA ILE A 138 9.49 15.42 -13.02
C ILE A 138 10.69 15.45 -12.07
N GLU A 139 11.90 15.61 -12.59
CA GLU A 139 13.10 15.72 -11.74
C GLU A 139 13.10 17.01 -10.92
N ASN A 140 12.59 18.14 -11.50
CA ASN A 140 12.41 19.43 -10.85
C ASN A 140 11.06 20.04 -11.23
N PRO A 141 9.94 19.55 -10.66
CA PRO A 141 8.60 19.91 -11.12
C PRO A 141 8.22 21.32 -10.69
N ASN A 142 7.92 22.18 -11.68
CA ASN A 142 7.27 23.47 -11.45
C ASN A 142 5.72 23.32 -11.49
N GLU A 143 4.99 24.38 -11.18
CA GLU A 143 3.52 24.38 -11.14
C GLU A 143 2.88 23.96 -12.48
N LYS A 144 3.49 24.38 -13.60
CA LYS A 144 3.01 24.01 -14.93
C LYS A 144 3.14 22.49 -15.17
N VAL A 145 4.27 21.90 -14.82
CA VAL A 145 4.52 20.46 -14.92
C VAL A 145 3.54 19.68 -14.04
N ILE A 146 3.29 20.15 -12.82
CA ILE A 146 2.32 19.51 -11.92
C ILE A 146 0.90 19.58 -12.51
N SER A 147 0.50 20.72 -13.08
CA SER A 147 -0.82 20.87 -13.72
C SER A 147 -0.96 19.95 -14.94
N GLU A 148 0.06 19.87 -15.80
CA GLU A 148 0.08 18.94 -16.95
C GLU A 148 -0.01 17.49 -16.46
N LEU A 149 0.79 17.11 -15.48
CA LEU A 149 0.82 15.77 -14.92
C LEU A 149 -0.53 15.36 -14.30
N MET A 150 -1.18 16.28 -13.55
CA MET A 150 -2.52 16.02 -13.01
C MET A 150 -3.55 15.75 -14.11
N GLY A 151 -3.45 16.45 -15.25
CA GLY A 151 -4.32 16.21 -16.39
C GLY A 151 -4.17 14.79 -16.94
N GLU A 152 -2.93 14.31 -17.08
CA GLU A 152 -2.65 12.97 -17.57
C GLU A 152 -3.09 11.88 -16.55
N LEU A 153 -2.80 12.08 -15.27
CA LEU A 153 -3.05 11.07 -14.23
C LEU A 153 -4.52 10.91 -13.86
N LYS A 154 -5.37 11.94 -14.06
CA LYS A 154 -6.81 11.87 -13.74
C LYS A 154 -7.64 11.07 -14.75
N GLY A 155 -7.08 10.69 -15.90
CA GLY A 155 -7.70 9.84 -16.92
C GLY A 155 -7.52 8.34 -16.61
N ASP A 156 -7.06 7.61 -17.62
CA ASP A 156 -6.86 6.16 -17.60
C ASP A 156 -6.00 5.64 -16.42
N PRO A 157 -4.90 6.30 -15.99
CA PRO A 157 -4.14 5.87 -14.82
C PRO A 157 -4.96 5.85 -13.52
N LYS A 158 -5.87 6.82 -13.33
CA LYS A 158 -6.79 6.85 -12.19
C LYS A 158 -7.74 5.64 -12.23
N GLU A 159 -8.37 5.38 -13.37
CA GLU A 159 -9.30 4.26 -13.53
C GLU A 159 -8.62 2.90 -13.31
N LYS A 160 -7.42 2.71 -13.85
CA LYS A 160 -6.61 1.51 -13.60
C LYS A 160 -6.26 1.36 -12.11
N THR A 161 -5.89 2.45 -11.44
CA THR A 161 -5.61 2.44 -10.00
C THR A 161 -6.85 2.06 -9.19
N LEU A 162 -8.03 2.62 -9.53
CA LEU A 162 -9.32 2.26 -8.93
C LEU A 162 -9.62 0.77 -9.11
N SER A 163 -9.42 0.24 -10.31
CA SER A 163 -9.66 -1.18 -10.61
C SER A 163 -8.75 -2.09 -9.77
N VAL A 164 -7.46 -1.74 -9.65
CA VAL A 164 -6.51 -2.51 -8.82
C VAL A 164 -6.87 -2.40 -7.34
N MET A 165 -7.22 -1.21 -6.86
CA MET A 165 -7.69 -1.01 -5.49
C MET A 165 -8.92 -1.86 -5.19
N GLN A 166 -9.92 -1.86 -6.06
CA GLN A 166 -11.15 -2.64 -5.89
C GLN A 166 -10.83 -4.14 -5.81
N LYS A 167 -9.95 -4.66 -6.66
CA LYS A 167 -9.51 -6.05 -6.60
C LYS A 167 -8.94 -6.41 -5.22
N PHE A 168 -8.10 -5.57 -4.62
CA PHE A 168 -7.55 -5.81 -3.29
C PHE A 168 -8.62 -5.73 -2.21
N LEU A 169 -9.61 -4.84 -2.35
CA LEU A 169 -10.76 -4.75 -1.46
C LEU A 169 -11.63 -6.02 -1.52
N ASP A 170 -11.93 -6.50 -2.71
CA ASP A 170 -12.72 -7.70 -2.94
C ASP A 170 -11.99 -8.93 -2.33
N GLU A 171 -10.69 -9.08 -2.57
CA GLU A 171 -9.88 -10.15 -1.99
C GLU A 171 -9.87 -10.07 -0.44
N ALA A 172 -9.78 -8.87 0.14
CA ALA A 172 -9.86 -8.68 1.59
C ALA A 172 -11.25 -9.07 2.14
N GLN A 173 -12.31 -8.68 1.44
CA GLN A 173 -13.67 -8.99 1.82
C GLN A 173 -13.98 -10.50 1.74
N GLU A 174 -13.49 -11.18 0.71
CA GLU A 174 -13.61 -12.64 0.59
C GLU A 174 -12.97 -13.36 1.79
N ILE A 175 -11.80 -12.89 2.26
CA ILE A 175 -11.16 -13.45 3.45
C ILE A 175 -12.04 -13.27 4.69
N LEU A 176 -12.64 -12.09 4.88
CA LEU A 176 -13.54 -11.83 6.01
C LEU A 176 -14.76 -12.75 6.00
N TYR A 177 -15.36 -13.01 4.84
CA TYR A 177 -16.50 -13.91 4.73
C TYR A 177 -16.16 -15.36 5.09
N GLN A 178 -14.91 -15.77 4.96
CA GLN A 178 -14.44 -17.10 5.36
C GLN A 178 -14.21 -17.25 6.86
N ILE A 179 -14.20 -16.14 7.64
CA ILE A 179 -14.03 -16.17 9.09
C ILE A 179 -15.36 -16.60 9.73
N PRO A 180 -15.40 -17.73 10.47
CA PRO A 180 -16.65 -18.25 11.06
C PRO A 180 -17.21 -17.36 12.17
N ASP A 181 -16.33 -16.67 12.90
CA ASP A 181 -16.70 -15.80 14.02
C ASP A 181 -17.35 -14.52 13.52
N LEU A 182 -18.64 -14.37 13.84
CA LEU A 182 -19.48 -13.25 13.39
C LEU A 182 -19.04 -11.91 14.02
N GLU A 183 -18.57 -11.94 15.28
CA GLU A 183 -18.18 -10.71 15.97
C GLU A 183 -16.86 -10.17 15.42
N ILE A 184 -15.86 -11.04 15.21
CA ILE A 184 -14.61 -10.70 14.55
C ILE A 184 -14.89 -10.14 13.16
N ARG A 185 -15.76 -10.80 12.37
CA ARG A 185 -16.12 -10.35 11.04
C ARG A 185 -16.76 -8.97 11.05
N LYS A 186 -17.75 -8.72 11.89
CA LYS A 186 -18.42 -7.42 12.01
C LYS A 186 -17.47 -6.29 12.42
N LEU A 187 -16.53 -6.57 13.32
CA LEU A 187 -15.54 -5.57 13.75
C LEU A 187 -14.66 -5.13 12.57
N HIS A 188 -14.20 -6.08 11.75
CA HIS A 188 -13.39 -5.78 10.57
C HIS A 188 -14.22 -5.16 9.45
N GLU A 189 -15.47 -5.60 9.24
CA GLU A 189 -16.39 -4.98 8.27
C GLU A 189 -16.67 -3.50 8.63
N ALA A 190 -16.86 -3.17 9.90
CA ALA A 190 -17.06 -1.80 10.34
C ALA A 190 -15.83 -0.93 10.05
N SER A 191 -14.63 -1.42 10.39
CA SER A 191 -13.37 -0.73 10.07
C SER A 191 -13.15 -0.58 8.56
N PHE A 192 -13.58 -1.57 7.78
CA PHE A 192 -13.50 -1.58 6.33
C PHE A 192 -14.47 -0.57 5.70
N ALA A 193 -15.71 -0.48 6.21
CA ALA A 193 -16.74 0.42 5.69
C ALA A 193 -16.37 1.91 5.83
N GLU A 194 -15.61 2.28 6.87
CA GLU A 194 -15.12 3.66 7.05
C GLU A 194 -14.13 4.08 5.95
N PHE A 195 -13.49 3.13 5.28
CA PHE A 195 -12.47 3.37 4.27
C PHE A 195 -12.94 3.16 2.82
N VAL A 196 -14.07 2.49 2.61
CA VAL A 196 -14.67 2.38 1.27
C VAL A 196 -15.35 3.71 0.94
N PRO A 197 -15.04 4.35 -0.20
CA PRO A 197 -15.73 5.57 -0.60
C PRO A 197 -17.23 5.31 -0.69
N GLN A 198 -18.02 6.04 0.10
CA GLN A 198 -19.51 5.98 0.01
C GLN A 198 -19.98 6.77 -1.21
N ASN A 199 -19.49 6.59 -2.37
CA ASN A 199 -19.90 7.10 -3.67
C ASN A 199 -18.65 7.27 -4.56
N VAL A 200 -18.41 6.32 -5.39
CA VAL A 200 -17.82 6.54 -6.71
C VAL A 200 -18.93 6.43 -7.73
#